data_d564bf3b4ae7dba4fd11d22f7ae2790c
#
_entry.id   d564bf3b4ae7dba4fd11d22f7ae2790c
#
_cell.length_a   1.000
_cell.length_b   1.000
_cell.length_c   1.000
_cell.angle_alpha   90.00
_cell.angle_beta   90.00
_cell.angle_gamma   90.00
#
_symmetry.space_group_name_H-M   'P 1'
#
loop_
_entity.id
_entity.type
_entity.pdbx_description
1 polymer ?
#
loop_
_entity_poly.entity_id
_entity_poly.type
_entity_poly.pdbx_seq_one_letter_code
_entity_poly.pdbx_strand_id
1 'polypeptide(L)'
;MPPELTEAVVYQKLPERAFLLPRFQAFIENAHTRIQKGLNYFYCTKEGLDYFAKEGRLPEAPEEVYRPFLPEERIFLMNKALPLCRKGYFRFLKRPLDHLTANLHLCVNEKEGYLLFRNIHGENIYLIIHDRKLLWTFWDFASSLDDKILYTGEETAAYFEKVIAELQDKTKNDMCCHD
;
A
#
# COMPACT_ATOMS: atom_id res chain seq x y z
N MET A 1 1.71 -6.73 -2.87
CA MET A 1 0.52 -7.44 -3.40
C MET A 1 0.80 -8.94 -3.27
N PRO A 2 -0.15 -9.77 -2.82
CA PRO A 2 0.03 -11.21 -2.76
C PRO A 2 0.20 -11.80 -4.16
N PRO A 3 1.02 -12.86 -4.33
CA PRO A 3 1.28 -13.48 -5.63
C PRO A 3 0.00 -13.90 -6.37
N GLU A 4 -1.00 -14.38 -5.63
CA GLU A 4 -2.27 -14.89 -6.16
C GLU A 4 -3.09 -13.82 -6.88
N LEU A 5 -2.97 -12.56 -6.46
CA LEU A 5 -3.65 -11.44 -7.10
C LEU A 5 -2.84 -10.79 -8.22
N THR A 6 -1.52 -10.98 -8.21
CA THR A 6 -0.63 -10.37 -9.20
C THR A 6 -0.99 -10.80 -10.62
N GLU A 7 -1.17 -12.09 -10.83
CA GLU A 7 -1.52 -12.65 -12.14
C GLU A 7 -2.89 -12.14 -12.62
N ALA A 8 -3.89 -12.15 -11.76
CA ALA A 8 -5.23 -11.69 -12.12
C ALA A 8 -5.31 -10.20 -12.43
N VAL A 9 -4.52 -9.36 -11.74
CA VAL A 9 -4.60 -7.90 -11.85
C VAL A 9 -3.68 -7.33 -12.93
N VAL A 10 -2.45 -7.85 -13.02
CA VAL A 10 -1.41 -7.29 -13.91
C VAL A 10 -1.49 -7.91 -15.31
N TYR A 11 -1.67 -9.22 -15.39
CA TYR A 11 -1.60 -9.95 -16.65
C TYR A 11 -2.68 -9.54 -17.67
N GLN A 12 -3.89 -9.24 -17.19
CA GLN A 12 -5.01 -8.92 -18.08
C GLN A 12 -4.84 -7.62 -18.87
N LYS A 13 -4.02 -6.69 -18.37
CA LYS A 13 -3.82 -5.38 -19.04
C LYS A 13 -2.55 -5.27 -19.88
N LEU A 14 -1.63 -6.22 -19.74
CA LEU A 14 -0.34 -6.19 -20.44
C LEU A 14 0.01 -7.55 -21.06
N PRO A 15 -0.88 -8.15 -21.88
CA PRO A 15 -0.61 -9.47 -22.47
C PRO A 15 0.66 -9.48 -23.33
N GLU A 16 0.97 -8.37 -23.99
CA GLU A 16 2.20 -8.20 -24.78
C GLU A 16 3.49 -8.14 -23.94
N ARG A 17 3.36 -7.93 -22.63
CA ARG A 17 4.48 -7.90 -21.67
C ARG A 17 4.48 -9.12 -20.73
N ALA A 18 3.76 -10.17 -21.08
CA ALA A 18 3.67 -11.40 -20.29
C ALA A 18 5.04 -12.00 -19.94
N PHE A 19 6.08 -11.80 -20.79
CA PHE A 19 7.44 -12.25 -20.53
C PHE A 19 8.10 -11.57 -19.32
N LEU A 20 7.59 -10.43 -18.85
CA LEU A 20 8.04 -9.74 -17.64
C LEU A 20 7.43 -10.31 -16.37
N LEU A 21 6.32 -11.08 -16.48
CA LEU A 21 5.57 -11.61 -15.35
C LEU A 21 6.43 -12.42 -14.37
N PRO A 22 7.30 -13.36 -14.79
CA PRO A 22 8.12 -14.12 -13.85
C PRO A 22 9.06 -13.23 -13.01
N ARG A 23 9.64 -12.17 -13.62
CA ARG A 23 10.49 -11.21 -12.90
C ARG A 23 9.68 -10.37 -11.93
N PHE A 24 8.48 -9.97 -12.31
CA PHE A 24 7.58 -9.19 -11.48
C PHE A 24 7.04 -10.03 -10.31
N GLN A 25 6.70 -11.28 -10.53
CA GLN A 25 6.33 -12.25 -9.49
C GLN A 25 7.47 -12.45 -8.48
N ALA A 26 8.68 -12.71 -8.95
CA ALA A 26 9.84 -12.86 -8.08
C ALA A 26 10.12 -11.58 -7.26
N PHE A 27 9.94 -10.39 -7.84
CA PHE A 27 10.04 -9.12 -7.12
C PHE A 27 8.99 -9.02 -6.02
N ILE A 28 7.73 -9.34 -6.31
CA ILE A 28 6.62 -9.29 -5.35
C ILE A 28 6.81 -10.32 -4.24
N GLU A 29 7.21 -11.55 -4.54
CA GLU A 29 7.49 -12.58 -3.55
C GLU A 29 8.61 -12.16 -2.60
N ASN A 30 9.69 -11.58 -3.13
CA ASN A 30 10.77 -11.03 -2.33
C ASN A 30 10.30 -9.88 -1.43
N ALA A 31 9.51 -8.95 -1.97
CA ALA A 31 8.94 -7.85 -1.20
C ALA A 31 8.02 -8.37 -0.10
N HIS A 32 7.14 -9.32 -0.41
CA HIS A 32 6.22 -9.94 0.54
C HIS A 32 6.97 -10.68 1.67
N THR A 33 8.02 -11.43 1.33
CA THR A 33 8.86 -12.12 2.32
C THR A 33 9.55 -11.13 3.26
N ARG A 34 10.03 -10.00 2.76
CA ARG A 34 10.64 -8.94 3.57
C ARG A 34 9.65 -8.27 4.51
N ILE A 35 8.43 -8.00 4.01
CA ILE A 35 7.34 -7.43 4.81
C ILE A 35 6.99 -8.38 5.97
N GLN A 36 6.83 -9.66 5.69
CA GLN A 36 6.52 -10.65 6.74
C GLN A 36 7.61 -10.76 7.80
N LYS A 37 8.86 -10.53 7.44
CA LYS A 37 10.00 -10.51 8.36
C LYS A 37 10.15 -9.20 9.14
N GLY A 38 9.26 -8.22 8.90
CA GLY A 38 9.32 -6.92 9.59
C GLY A 38 10.53 -6.07 9.19
N LEU A 39 11.00 -6.24 7.97
CA LEU A 39 12.16 -5.51 7.44
C LEU A 39 11.78 -4.24 6.66
N ASN A 40 10.50 -3.89 6.63
CA ASN A 40 10.00 -2.71 5.94
C ASN A 40 9.03 -1.94 6.83
N TYR A 41 9.17 -0.61 6.81
CA TYR A 41 8.17 0.30 7.35
C TYR A 41 7.30 0.83 6.22
N PHE A 42 5.99 0.85 6.43
CA PHE A 42 5.01 1.43 5.51
C PHE A 42 4.27 2.55 6.20
N TYR A 43 4.37 3.73 5.64
CA TYR A 43 3.63 4.89 6.12
C TYR A 43 2.77 5.43 5.00
N CYS A 44 1.49 5.58 5.24
CA CYS A 44 0.54 6.20 4.32
C CYS A 44 -0.47 7.04 5.10
N THR A 45 -1.43 7.62 4.41
CA THR A 45 -2.51 8.39 5.03
C THR A 45 -3.80 7.58 5.06
N LYS A 46 -4.75 7.97 5.93
CA LYS A 46 -6.09 7.36 5.95
C LYS A 46 -6.82 7.58 4.63
N GLU A 47 -6.68 8.76 4.05
CA GLU A 47 -7.26 9.13 2.77
C GLU A 47 -6.78 8.22 1.63
N GLY A 48 -5.51 7.79 1.68
CA GLY A 48 -4.97 6.80 0.73
C GLY A 48 -5.66 5.44 0.84
N LEU A 49 -5.94 4.98 2.07
CA LEU A 49 -6.71 3.75 2.29
C LEU A 49 -8.17 3.91 1.86
N ASP A 50 -8.81 5.03 2.20
CA ASP A 50 -10.21 5.31 1.82
C ASP A 50 -10.36 5.35 0.29
N TYR A 51 -9.42 5.98 -0.39
CA TYR A 51 -9.38 5.98 -1.86
C TYR A 51 -9.26 4.56 -2.41
N PHE A 52 -8.34 3.75 -1.89
CA PHE A 52 -8.20 2.35 -2.30
C PHE A 52 -9.48 1.54 -2.03
N ALA A 53 -10.08 1.71 -0.85
CA ALA A 53 -11.31 1.02 -0.49
C ALA A 53 -12.49 1.40 -1.40
N LYS A 54 -12.56 2.65 -1.82
CA LYS A 54 -13.64 3.17 -2.68
C LYS A 54 -13.43 2.82 -4.15
N GLU A 55 -12.27 3.16 -4.68
CA GLU A 55 -12.02 3.09 -6.12
C GLU A 55 -11.38 1.75 -6.57
N GLY A 56 -10.86 0.95 -5.63
CA GLY A 56 -10.11 -0.26 -5.93
C GLY A 56 -8.79 0.02 -6.65
N ARG A 57 -8.26 1.22 -6.52
CA ARG A 57 -7.02 1.65 -7.18
C ARG A 57 -6.01 2.07 -6.14
N LEU A 58 -4.76 1.74 -6.36
CA LEU A 58 -3.65 2.31 -5.62
C LEU A 58 -3.32 3.65 -6.28
N PRO A 59 -3.36 4.78 -5.53
CA PRO A 59 -3.18 6.11 -6.12
C PRO A 59 -1.87 6.28 -6.89
N GLU A 60 -0.86 5.54 -6.46
CA GLU A 60 0.49 5.54 -7.03
C GLU A 60 0.69 4.53 -8.17
N ALA A 61 -0.23 3.62 -8.40
CA ALA A 61 -0.09 2.61 -9.43
C ALA A 61 -0.59 3.14 -10.79
N PRO A 62 0.19 2.96 -11.87
CA PRO A 62 -0.25 3.34 -13.21
C PRO A 62 -1.54 2.61 -13.60
N GLU A 63 -2.53 3.36 -14.07
CA GLU A 63 -3.83 2.81 -14.49
C GLU A 63 -3.71 1.85 -15.67
N GLU A 64 -2.68 2.03 -16.48
CA GLU A 64 -2.38 1.19 -17.63
C GLU A 64 -1.89 -0.21 -17.22
N VAL A 65 -1.35 -0.32 -16.01
CA VAL A 65 -0.74 -1.57 -15.50
C VAL A 65 -1.75 -2.39 -14.71
N TYR A 66 -2.60 -1.71 -13.93
CA TYR A 66 -3.50 -2.37 -13.00
C TYR A 66 -4.95 -2.06 -13.30
N ARG A 67 -5.79 -3.10 -13.40
CA ARG A 67 -7.23 -2.89 -13.28
C ARG A 67 -7.61 -2.50 -11.85
N PRO A 68 -8.78 -1.89 -11.63
CA PRO A 68 -9.30 -1.75 -10.28
C PRO A 68 -9.43 -3.12 -9.60
N PHE A 69 -9.08 -3.16 -8.32
CA PHE A 69 -9.29 -4.34 -7.49
C PHE A 69 -10.78 -4.51 -7.19
N LEU A 70 -11.26 -5.73 -7.29
CA LEU A 70 -12.62 -6.09 -6.89
C LEU A 70 -12.82 -5.93 -5.38
N PRO A 71 -14.05 -5.74 -4.87
CA PRO A 71 -14.30 -5.57 -3.45
C PRO A 71 -13.68 -6.67 -2.57
N GLU A 72 -13.84 -7.92 -2.96
CA GLU A 72 -13.28 -9.08 -2.27
C GLU A 72 -11.74 -9.09 -2.27
N GLU A 73 -11.13 -8.66 -3.36
CA GLU A 73 -9.67 -8.53 -3.46
C GLU A 73 -9.15 -7.41 -2.55
N ARG A 74 -9.89 -6.30 -2.44
CA ARG A 74 -9.57 -5.20 -1.51
C ARG A 74 -9.65 -5.66 -0.06
N ILE A 75 -10.73 -6.35 0.31
CA ILE A 75 -10.91 -6.93 1.63
C ILE A 75 -9.77 -7.91 1.95
N PHE A 76 -9.41 -8.78 1.00
CA PHE A 76 -8.31 -9.73 1.17
C PHE A 76 -6.99 -9.01 1.43
N LEU A 77 -6.64 -7.99 0.64
CA LEU A 77 -5.42 -7.21 0.80
C LEU A 77 -5.37 -6.49 2.14
N MET A 78 -6.47 -5.85 2.54
CA MET A 78 -6.56 -5.16 3.82
C MET A 78 -6.41 -6.13 5.01
N ASN A 79 -7.03 -7.31 4.94
CA ASN A 79 -6.85 -8.34 5.97
C ASN A 79 -5.40 -8.83 6.06
N LYS A 80 -4.69 -8.93 4.95
CA LYS A 80 -3.25 -9.28 4.94
C LYS A 80 -2.37 -8.19 5.56
N ALA A 81 -2.81 -6.93 5.54
CA ALA A 81 -2.09 -5.83 6.17
C ALA A 81 -2.28 -5.74 7.69
N LEU A 82 -3.40 -6.22 8.24
CA LEU A 82 -3.72 -6.13 9.67
C LEU A 82 -2.60 -6.60 10.61
N PRO A 83 -1.96 -7.78 10.40
CA PRO A 83 -0.86 -8.21 11.25
C PRO A 83 0.35 -7.25 11.22
N LEU A 84 0.58 -6.57 10.09
CA LEU A 84 1.66 -5.59 9.94
C LEU A 84 1.33 -4.31 10.69
N CYS A 85 0.06 -3.88 10.65
CA CYS A 85 -0.42 -2.75 11.43
C CYS A 85 -0.20 -2.98 12.93
N ARG A 86 -0.67 -4.11 13.48
CA ARG A 86 -0.52 -4.44 14.90
C ARG A 86 0.94 -4.54 15.34
N LYS A 87 1.84 -4.96 14.45
CA LYS A 87 3.29 -4.99 14.70
C LYS A 87 3.96 -3.62 14.54
N GLY A 88 3.24 -2.58 14.12
CA GLY A 88 3.78 -1.24 13.91
C GLY A 88 4.58 -1.05 12.62
N TYR A 89 4.60 -2.04 11.72
CA TYR A 89 5.30 -1.94 10.42
C TYR A 89 4.48 -1.22 9.36
N PHE A 90 3.17 -1.18 9.51
CA PHE A 90 2.26 -0.40 8.69
C PHE A 90 1.50 0.58 9.57
N ARG A 91 1.71 1.88 9.37
CA ARG A 91 1.10 2.91 10.21
C ARG A 91 0.62 4.10 9.38
N PHE A 92 -0.42 4.76 9.85
CA PHE A 92 -0.90 6.00 9.23
C PHE A 92 -0.18 7.22 9.82
N LEU A 93 0.09 8.17 8.94
CA LEU A 93 0.47 9.52 9.32
C LEU A 93 -0.73 10.25 9.92
N LYS A 94 -0.55 10.95 11.04
CA LYS A 94 -1.60 11.76 11.68
C LYS A 94 -1.93 13.02 10.90
N ARG A 95 -0.95 13.53 10.17
CA ARG A 95 -1.09 14.69 9.29
C ARG A 95 -0.36 14.41 7.99
N PRO A 96 -0.90 14.85 6.85
CA PRO A 96 -0.09 14.92 5.64
C PRO A 96 1.15 15.76 5.96
N LEU A 97 2.30 15.36 5.46
CA LEU A 97 3.49 16.22 5.52
C LEU A 97 3.18 17.49 4.72
N ASP A 98 3.48 18.65 5.28
CA ASP A 98 3.24 19.94 4.63
C ASP A 98 3.74 19.88 3.18
N HIS A 99 2.88 20.28 2.23
CA HIS A 99 3.11 20.23 0.79
C HIS A 99 3.13 18.85 0.11
N LEU A 100 2.95 17.76 0.85
CA LEU A 100 2.70 16.45 0.28
C LEU A 100 1.20 16.16 0.39
N THR A 101 0.60 15.82 -0.73
CA THR A 101 -0.81 15.44 -0.78
C THR A 101 -1.05 14.09 -0.09
N ALA A 102 -2.30 13.73 0.12
CA ALA A 102 -2.80 12.59 0.89
C ALA A 102 -2.13 11.21 0.64
N ASN A 103 -1.32 11.08 -0.40
CA ASN A 103 -0.77 9.82 -0.90
C ASN A 103 0.75 9.77 -0.76
N LEU A 104 1.25 9.93 0.46
CA LEU A 104 2.65 9.65 0.75
C LEU A 104 2.79 8.18 1.13
N HIS A 105 3.56 7.43 0.35
CA HIS A 105 4.01 6.10 0.69
C HIS A 105 5.52 6.12 0.88
N LEU A 106 5.94 5.82 2.07
CA LEU A 106 7.35 5.60 2.39
C LEU A 106 7.51 4.12 2.75
N CYS A 107 8.28 3.41 1.94
CA CYS A 107 8.71 2.05 2.21
C CYS A 107 10.23 2.03 2.24
N VAL A 108 10.80 1.70 3.37
CA VAL A 108 12.25 1.73 3.58
C VAL A 108 12.72 0.45 4.23
N ASN A 109 13.80 -0.12 3.73
CA ASN A 109 14.55 -1.20 4.35
C ASN A 109 16.06 -0.99 4.18
N GLU A 110 16.87 -1.87 4.72
CA GLU A 110 18.33 -1.75 4.72
C GLU A 110 19.00 -1.73 3.32
N LYS A 111 18.29 -2.09 2.26
CA LYS A 111 18.83 -2.27 0.90
C LYS A 111 18.28 -1.29 -0.12
N GLU A 112 17.05 -0.85 0.08
CA GLU A 112 16.35 0.02 -0.84
C GLU A 112 15.25 0.81 -0.15
N GLY A 113 14.94 1.98 -0.67
CA GLY A 113 13.85 2.82 -0.21
C GLY A 113 13.01 3.28 -1.39
N TYR A 114 11.70 3.32 -1.17
CA TYR A 114 10.73 3.86 -2.11
C TYR A 114 9.96 4.97 -1.42
N LEU A 115 10.00 6.14 -2.05
CA LEU A 115 9.16 7.26 -1.67
C LEU A 115 8.24 7.55 -2.83
N LEU A 116 6.95 7.38 -2.61
CA LEU A 116 5.93 7.70 -3.59
C LEU A 116 5.05 8.81 -3.01
N PHE A 117 4.86 9.85 -3.78
CA PHE A 117 3.97 10.94 -3.40
C PHE A 117 3.34 11.57 -4.63
N ARG A 118 2.23 12.23 -4.42
CA ARG A 118 1.56 13.02 -5.44
C ARG A 118 1.90 14.48 -5.25
N ASN A 119 2.40 15.14 -6.28
CA ASN A 119 2.72 16.56 -6.20
C ASN A 119 1.45 17.43 -6.28
N ILE A 120 1.61 18.74 -6.12
CA ILE A 120 0.51 19.71 -6.17
C ILE A 120 -0.19 19.78 -7.53
N HIS A 121 0.43 19.28 -8.60
CA HIS A 121 -0.14 19.21 -9.95
C HIS A 121 -0.87 17.88 -10.22
N GLY A 122 -0.95 17.02 -9.23
CA GLY A 122 -1.60 15.71 -9.34
C GLY A 122 -0.73 14.64 -10.00
N GLU A 123 0.55 14.89 -10.21
CA GLU A 123 1.49 13.93 -10.80
C GLU A 123 2.07 13.00 -9.73
N ASN A 124 2.18 11.72 -10.06
CA ASN A 124 2.82 10.73 -9.20
C ASN A 124 4.34 10.82 -9.36
N ILE A 125 5.02 11.04 -8.25
CA ILE A 125 6.49 11.08 -8.17
C ILE A 125 6.98 9.82 -7.49
N TYR A 126 7.88 9.12 -8.16
CA TYR A 126 8.52 7.90 -7.67
C TYR A 126 10.00 8.17 -7.43
N LEU A 127 10.44 8.05 -6.20
CA LEU A 127 11.84 8.13 -5.86
C LEU A 127 12.32 6.76 -5.36
N ILE A 128 13.27 6.17 -6.06
CA ILE A 128 13.91 4.91 -5.67
C ILE A 128 15.30 5.26 -5.15
N ILE A 129 15.60 4.83 -3.92
CA ILE A 129 16.84 5.16 -3.23
C ILE A 129 17.68 3.89 -3.12
N HIS A 130 18.85 3.91 -3.73
CA HIS A 130 19.84 2.84 -3.65
C HIS A 130 21.14 3.30 -2.98
N ASP A 131 21.35 4.61 -2.82
CA ASP A 131 22.50 5.14 -2.10
C ASP A 131 22.47 4.69 -0.65
N ARG A 132 23.53 4.03 -0.22
CA ARG A 132 23.58 3.40 1.10
C ARG A 132 23.50 4.40 2.26
N LYS A 133 24.07 5.59 2.11
CA LYS A 133 24.05 6.60 3.16
C LYS A 133 22.66 7.21 3.27
N LEU A 134 22.02 7.50 2.13
CA LEU A 134 20.63 7.97 2.11
C LEU A 134 19.68 6.91 2.67
N LEU A 135 19.86 5.64 2.33
CA LEU A 135 19.05 4.55 2.89
C LEU A 135 19.12 4.49 4.41
N TRP A 136 20.32 4.55 4.98
CA TRP A 136 20.49 4.58 6.43
C TRP A 136 19.84 5.79 7.04
N THR A 137 19.98 6.97 6.44
CA THR A 137 19.33 8.20 6.91
C THR A 137 17.81 8.06 6.90
N PHE A 138 17.23 7.52 5.83
CA PHE A 138 15.78 7.29 5.76
C PHE A 138 15.31 6.17 6.68
N TRP A 139 16.11 5.14 6.87
CA TRP A 139 15.82 4.07 7.83
C TRP A 139 15.78 4.60 9.26
N ASP A 140 16.81 5.36 9.66
CA ASP A 140 16.86 6.00 10.97
C ASP A 140 15.69 6.96 11.16
N PHE A 141 15.39 7.76 10.15
CA PHE A 141 14.22 8.63 10.15
C PHE A 141 12.93 7.82 10.33
N ALA A 142 12.69 6.83 9.49
CA ALA A 142 11.47 6.00 9.55
C ALA A 142 11.32 5.29 10.89
N SER A 143 12.40 4.72 11.42
CA SER A 143 12.39 4.03 12.72
C SER A 143 12.24 4.97 13.92
N SER A 144 12.59 6.25 13.77
CA SER A 144 12.48 7.28 14.82
C SER A 144 11.11 7.96 14.87
N LEU A 145 10.25 7.74 13.87
CA LEU A 145 8.91 8.32 13.85
C LEU A 145 8.07 7.78 15.02
N ASP A 146 7.66 8.68 15.87
CA ASP A 146 6.93 8.38 17.10
C ASP A 146 5.41 8.55 16.96
N ASP A 147 4.69 8.30 18.04
CA ASP A 147 3.24 8.44 18.12
C ASP A 147 2.73 9.89 18.06
N LYS A 148 3.59 10.88 17.98
CA LYS A 148 3.19 12.28 17.71
C LYS A 148 2.87 12.46 16.23
N ILE A 149 3.59 11.75 15.37
CA ILE A 149 3.49 11.84 13.90
C ILE A 149 2.65 10.70 13.35
N LEU A 150 2.73 9.50 13.96
CA LEU A 150 2.06 8.30 13.50
C LEU A 150 0.92 7.91 14.43
N TYR A 151 -0.14 7.33 13.88
CA TYR A 151 -1.09 6.54 14.65
C TYR A 151 -0.38 5.29 15.18
N THR A 152 -0.79 4.81 16.34
CA THR A 152 -0.27 3.53 16.86
C THR A 152 -0.64 2.37 15.93
N GLY A 153 0.02 1.24 16.08
CA GLY A 153 -0.31 0.03 15.32
C GLY A 153 -1.76 -0.42 15.53
N GLU A 154 -2.26 -0.35 16.77
CA GLU A 154 -3.65 -0.71 17.10
C GLU A 154 -4.66 0.28 16.54
N GLU A 155 -4.41 1.58 16.61
CA GLU A 155 -5.28 2.59 15.98
C GLU A 155 -5.32 2.42 14.46
N THR A 156 -4.18 2.07 13.85
CA THR A 156 -4.09 1.78 12.43
C THR A 156 -4.89 0.53 12.08
N ALA A 157 -4.73 -0.55 12.83
CA ALA A 157 -5.47 -1.80 12.63
C ALA A 157 -6.98 -1.60 12.80
N ALA A 158 -7.40 -0.90 13.84
CA ALA A 158 -8.81 -0.59 14.08
C ALA A 158 -9.45 0.19 12.92
N TYR A 159 -8.70 1.10 12.30
CA TYR A 159 -9.19 1.82 11.13
C TYR A 159 -9.32 0.90 9.90
N PHE A 160 -8.36 0.00 9.67
CA PHE A 160 -8.49 -1.02 8.62
C PHE A 160 -9.72 -1.90 8.83
N GLU A 161 -9.94 -2.39 10.06
CA GLU A 161 -11.10 -3.22 10.41
C GLU A 161 -12.43 -2.50 10.14
N LYS A 162 -12.52 -1.21 10.48
CA LYS A 162 -13.67 -0.36 10.17
C LYS A 162 -13.93 -0.30 8.66
N VAL A 163 -12.91 0.01 7.86
CA VAL A 163 -13.03 0.13 6.40
C VAL A 163 -13.38 -1.21 5.75
N ILE A 164 -12.83 -2.32 6.25
CA ILE A 164 -13.18 -3.68 5.80
C ILE A 164 -14.67 -3.95 6.06
N ALA A 165 -15.17 -3.68 7.26
CA ALA A 165 -16.56 -3.90 7.61
C ALA A 165 -17.52 -3.07 6.73
N GLU A 166 -17.22 -1.79 6.52
CA GLU A 166 -18.00 -0.91 5.64
C GLU A 166 -18.03 -1.44 4.19
N LEU A 167 -16.92 -1.96 3.69
CA LEU A 167 -16.85 -2.52 2.34
C LEU A 167 -17.63 -3.84 2.24
N GLN A 168 -17.57 -4.69 3.25
CA GLN A 168 -18.32 -5.94 3.32
C GLN A 168 -19.83 -5.69 3.32
N ASP A 169 -20.29 -4.70 4.08
CA ASP A 169 -21.72 -4.36 4.16
C ASP A 169 -22.24 -3.80 2.83
N LYS A 170 -21.45 -2.97 2.14
CA LYS A 170 -21.79 -2.50 0.79
C LYS A 170 -21.93 -3.66 -0.21
N THR A 171 -20.96 -4.57 -0.22
CA THR A 171 -20.96 -5.71 -1.13
C THR A 171 -22.18 -6.62 -0.92
N LYS A 172 -22.61 -6.82 0.34
CA LYS A 172 -23.83 -7.59 0.64
C LYS A 172 -25.10 -6.90 0.15
N ASN A 173 -25.18 -5.57 0.34
CA ASN A 173 -26.35 -4.80 -0.09
C ASN A 173 -26.51 -4.78 -1.61
N ASP A 174 -25.40 -4.66 -2.33
CA ASP A 174 -25.41 -4.68 -3.81
C ASP A 174 -25.86 -6.03 -4.37
N MET A 175 -25.56 -7.15 -3.69
CA MET A 175 -26.05 -8.47 -4.09
C MET A 175 -27.55 -8.68 -3.82
N CYS A 176 -28.09 -8.10 -2.77
CA CYS A 176 -29.53 -8.22 -2.44
C CYS A 176 -30.44 -7.36 -3.33
N CYS A 177 -29.92 -6.39 -4.07
CA CYS A 177 -30.71 -5.53 -4.97
C CYS A 177 -30.83 -6.09 -6.42
N HIS A 178 -30.23 -7.23 -6.72
CA HIS A 178 -30.22 -7.85 -8.04
C HIS A 178 -31.04 -9.15 -8.12
N ASP A 179 -31.76 -9.51 -7.05
CA ASP A 179 -32.77 -10.56 -6.99
C ASP A 179 -34.19 -9.94 -7.03
#